data_fd627954035dc06040402603c1e25600
#
_entry.id   fd627954035dc06040402603c1e25600
#
_cell.length_a   1.000
_cell.length_b   1.000
_cell.length_c   1.000
_cell.angle_alpha   90.00
_cell.angle_beta   90.00
_cell.angle_gamma   90.00
#
_symmetry.space_group_name_H-M   'P 1'
#
loop_
_entity.id
_entity.type
_entity.pdbx_description
1 polymer ?
#
loop_
_entity_poly.entity_id
_entity_poly.type
_entity_poly.pdbx_seq_one_letter_code
_entity_poly.pdbx_strand_id
1 'polypeptide(L)'
;MKIGLYSVTYRGVWYRGEAVEVFSLVRLARQQGWEGLELDTDRPHAAPMDLSADDRKRLRDLAGECGVELCAVSPNCDLSSPVPVQREAMISYVRECIKLAHDLGSPICKIFAAWRGITLHDGLATYDETYSYNQYGFWKGDRRGFVVGSMRELCKVAADYGIVLAMQNHGPDIVNNYREVLSLIEEVGSPVFQACMDINIEPEADSPEHAREMAAASGALQIHSHMNGEFARRRDGSVELVAGGYFDNRFWGRQVAYPAYIDALVSSGYQGYVDWEFCHPAVENGKPAGIEYIHNQTRMAFEYLSALRAAAVEAAHAATASY
;
A
#
# COMPACT_ATOMS: atom_id res chain seq x y z
N MET A 1 -8.25 5.88 13.34
CA MET A 1 -7.91 5.58 11.93
C MET A 1 -7.67 6.88 11.17
N LYS A 2 -6.58 6.99 10.41
CA LYS A 2 -6.24 8.10 9.51
C LYS A 2 -6.39 7.65 8.07
N ILE A 3 -6.48 8.60 7.13
CA ILE A 3 -6.55 8.33 5.69
C ILE A 3 -5.38 8.98 4.97
N GLY A 4 -4.77 8.23 4.07
CA GLY A 4 -3.59 8.65 3.34
C GLY A 4 -3.67 8.35 1.84
N LEU A 5 -2.68 8.87 1.13
CA LEU A 5 -2.48 8.68 -0.30
C LEU A 5 -1.17 7.94 -0.53
N TYR A 6 -1.19 6.87 -1.32
CA TYR A 6 0.04 6.24 -1.75
C TYR A 6 0.56 6.88 -3.04
N SER A 7 1.80 7.33 -3.03
CA SER A 7 2.41 8.09 -4.11
C SER A 7 2.50 7.32 -5.43
N VAL A 8 2.46 5.98 -5.40
CA VAL A 8 2.41 5.12 -6.60
C VAL A 8 1.36 5.58 -7.62
N THR A 9 0.26 6.15 -7.13
CA THR A 9 -0.83 6.75 -7.92
C THR A 9 -0.33 7.77 -8.95
N TYR A 10 0.73 8.49 -8.63
CA TYR A 10 1.23 9.61 -9.44
C TYR A 10 2.60 9.35 -10.10
N ARG A 11 2.98 8.09 -10.25
CA ARG A 11 4.27 7.71 -10.89
C ARG A 11 4.35 7.99 -12.39
N GLY A 12 3.25 8.35 -13.06
CA GLY A 12 3.23 8.56 -14.51
C GLY A 12 3.27 7.27 -15.34
N VAL A 13 3.09 6.11 -14.70
CA VAL A 13 3.09 4.80 -15.36
C VAL A 13 1.69 4.21 -15.54
N TRP A 14 0.71 4.71 -14.80
CA TRP A 14 -0.68 4.25 -14.84
C TRP A 14 -1.56 5.02 -15.82
N TYR A 15 -1.11 6.17 -16.27
CA TYR A 15 -1.84 7.12 -17.09
C TYR A 15 -0.91 7.78 -18.11
N ARG A 16 -1.46 8.40 -19.14
CA ARG A 16 -0.69 9.21 -20.10
C ARG A 16 -0.36 10.57 -19.48
N GLY A 17 0.93 10.83 -19.32
CA GLY A 17 1.45 12.07 -18.74
C GLY A 17 2.71 11.82 -17.92
N GLU A 18 3.26 12.89 -17.40
CA GLU A 18 4.45 12.85 -16.55
C GLU A 18 4.08 12.48 -15.11
N ALA A 19 5.02 11.92 -14.38
CA ALA A 19 4.91 11.73 -12.94
C ALA A 19 4.80 13.08 -12.22
N VAL A 20 4.08 13.10 -11.12
CA VAL A 20 4.11 14.25 -10.20
C VAL A 20 5.34 14.12 -9.32
N GLU A 21 6.19 15.13 -9.34
CA GLU A 21 7.43 15.17 -8.55
C GLU A 21 7.10 15.14 -7.04
N VAL A 22 7.91 14.44 -6.24
CA VAL A 22 7.60 14.08 -4.85
C VAL A 22 7.33 15.28 -3.92
N PHE A 23 8.05 16.40 -4.07
CA PHE A 23 7.79 17.62 -3.29
C PHE A 23 6.47 18.30 -3.68
N SER A 24 6.12 18.23 -4.97
CA SER A 24 4.82 18.70 -5.46
C SER A 24 3.68 17.81 -4.98
N LEU A 25 3.94 16.51 -4.87
CA LEU A 25 2.95 15.54 -4.37
C LEU A 25 2.60 15.77 -2.89
N VAL A 26 3.55 16.16 -2.04
CA VAL A 26 3.26 16.57 -0.65
C VAL A 26 2.25 17.74 -0.62
N ARG A 27 2.47 18.76 -1.46
CA ARG A 27 1.55 19.91 -1.55
C ARG A 27 0.18 19.51 -2.09
N LEU A 28 0.15 18.63 -3.10
CA LEU A 28 -1.08 18.10 -3.69
C LEU A 28 -1.87 17.29 -2.65
N ALA A 29 -1.23 16.42 -1.88
CA ALA A 29 -1.86 15.66 -0.81
C ALA A 29 -2.52 16.60 0.21
N ARG A 30 -1.82 17.64 0.66
CA ARG A 30 -2.38 18.68 1.54
C ARG A 30 -3.58 19.38 0.90
N GLN A 31 -3.44 19.79 -0.36
CA GLN A 31 -4.50 20.51 -1.09
C GLN A 31 -5.79 19.67 -1.22
N GLN A 32 -5.63 18.37 -1.37
CA GLN A 32 -6.75 17.42 -1.48
C GLN A 32 -7.30 16.96 -0.13
N GLY A 33 -6.64 17.31 0.97
CA GLY A 33 -7.10 17.00 2.35
C GLY A 33 -6.54 15.71 2.95
N TRP A 34 -5.64 15.01 2.26
CA TRP A 34 -5.01 13.79 2.77
C TRP A 34 -4.19 14.07 4.05
N GLU A 35 -4.31 13.19 5.05
CA GLU A 35 -3.63 13.31 6.33
C GLU A 35 -2.21 12.74 6.28
N GLY A 36 -1.99 11.75 5.39
CA GLY A 36 -0.70 11.10 5.20
C GLY A 36 -0.36 10.87 3.73
N LEU A 37 0.93 10.66 3.49
CA LEU A 37 1.50 10.28 2.21
C LEU A 37 2.44 9.10 2.41
N GLU A 38 2.09 7.97 1.79
CA GLU A 38 2.99 6.82 1.64
C GLU A 38 3.87 7.03 0.41
N LEU A 39 5.18 6.81 0.56
CA LEU A 39 6.16 7.08 -0.48
C LEU A 39 6.62 5.81 -1.18
N ASP A 40 6.32 5.68 -2.47
CA ASP A 40 6.92 4.71 -3.37
C ASP A 40 8.42 5.01 -3.53
N THR A 41 9.25 4.00 -3.43
CA THR A 41 10.70 4.14 -3.58
C THR A 41 11.21 3.88 -4.99
N ASP A 42 10.32 3.64 -5.93
CA ASP A 42 10.68 3.58 -7.33
C ASP A 42 10.81 4.99 -7.94
N ARG A 43 11.68 5.12 -8.93
CA ARG A 43 11.78 6.37 -9.69
C ARG A 43 10.48 6.71 -10.41
N PRO A 44 10.11 7.97 -10.47
CA PRO A 44 10.85 9.17 -10.07
C PRO A 44 10.54 9.68 -8.66
N HIS A 45 9.91 8.88 -7.80
CA HIS A 45 9.55 9.31 -6.45
C HIS A 45 10.73 9.21 -5.45
N ALA A 46 10.56 8.49 -4.33
CA ALA A 46 11.51 8.51 -3.23
C ALA A 46 12.59 7.42 -3.33
N ALA A 47 13.22 7.27 -4.50
CA ALA A 47 14.31 6.31 -4.65
C ALA A 47 15.48 6.68 -3.72
N PRO A 48 15.92 5.78 -2.81
CA PRO A 48 16.91 6.12 -1.79
C PRO A 48 18.27 6.54 -2.37
N MET A 49 18.59 6.10 -3.58
CA MET A 49 19.84 6.44 -4.27
C MET A 49 19.81 7.82 -4.96
N ASP A 50 18.62 8.40 -5.15
CA ASP A 50 18.46 9.68 -5.85
C ASP A 50 18.24 10.84 -4.89
N LEU A 51 17.78 10.57 -3.65
CA LEU A 51 17.56 11.59 -2.63
C LEU A 51 18.81 11.78 -1.77
N SER A 52 19.48 12.92 -1.92
CA SER A 52 20.56 13.33 -1.03
C SER A 52 20.06 13.52 0.42
N ALA A 53 20.98 13.58 1.38
CA ALA A 53 20.63 13.86 2.78
C ALA A 53 19.87 15.20 2.93
N ASP A 54 20.25 16.21 2.15
CA ASP A 54 19.58 17.51 2.14
C ASP A 54 18.17 17.41 1.53
N ASP A 55 17.98 16.61 0.47
CA ASP A 55 16.64 16.38 -0.11
C ASP A 55 15.73 15.65 0.86
N ARG A 56 16.22 14.62 1.56
CA ARG A 56 15.46 13.91 2.61
C ARG A 56 15.01 14.87 3.71
N LYS A 57 15.94 15.72 4.18
CA LYS A 57 15.60 16.75 5.17
C LYS A 57 14.56 17.72 4.64
N ARG A 58 14.73 18.26 3.43
CA ARG A 58 13.78 19.20 2.80
C ARG A 58 12.40 18.58 2.61
N LEU A 59 12.33 17.31 2.21
CA LEU A 59 11.06 16.60 2.01
C LEU A 59 10.33 16.42 3.34
N ARG A 60 11.04 16.00 4.39
CA ARG A 60 10.49 15.90 5.75
C ARG A 60 9.99 17.25 6.27
N ASP A 61 10.80 18.30 6.13
CA ASP A 61 10.45 19.63 6.60
C ASP A 61 9.21 20.15 5.86
N LEU A 62 9.14 19.99 4.53
CA LEU A 62 7.99 20.35 3.71
C LEU A 62 6.71 19.59 4.13
N ALA A 63 6.82 18.30 4.39
CA ALA A 63 5.68 17.50 4.85
C ALA A 63 5.15 18.03 6.20
N GLY A 64 6.06 18.35 7.13
CA GLY A 64 5.72 18.99 8.40
C GLY A 64 5.06 20.38 8.24
N GLU A 65 5.57 21.22 7.34
CA GLU A 65 4.98 22.54 7.02
C GLU A 65 3.57 22.40 6.40
N CYS A 66 3.38 21.40 5.57
CA CYS A 66 2.09 21.09 4.96
C CYS A 66 1.11 20.41 5.94
N GLY A 67 1.58 19.88 7.08
CA GLY A 67 0.77 19.08 7.99
C GLY A 67 0.33 17.75 7.36
N VAL A 68 1.19 17.14 6.54
CA VAL A 68 1.03 15.81 5.93
C VAL A 68 2.06 14.88 6.56
N GLU A 69 1.64 13.78 7.16
CA GLU A 69 2.58 12.79 7.69
C GLU A 69 3.16 11.93 6.56
N LEU A 70 4.47 11.71 6.53
CA LEU A 70 5.07 10.68 5.69
C LEU A 70 4.86 9.33 6.39
N CYS A 71 3.71 8.69 6.14
CA CYS A 71 3.21 7.59 6.96
C CYS A 71 3.94 6.26 6.73
N ALA A 72 4.42 6.02 5.50
CA ALA A 72 5.23 4.85 5.16
C ALA A 72 6.17 5.12 3.99
N VAL A 73 7.24 4.33 3.92
CA VAL A 73 8.14 4.21 2.76
C VAL A 73 7.99 2.79 2.21
N SER A 74 7.80 2.64 0.90
CA SER A 74 7.28 1.40 0.31
C SER A 74 8.09 0.91 -0.89
N PRO A 75 9.14 0.09 -0.64
CA PRO A 75 9.88 -0.57 -1.70
C PRO A 75 9.09 -1.72 -2.33
N ASN A 76 9.14 -1.81 -3.67
CA ASN A 76 8.84 -3.04 -4.36
C ASN A 76 10.00 -4.03 -4.13
N CYS A 77 9.73 -5.21 -3.58
CA CYS A 77 10.79 -6.16 -3.22
C CYS A 77 10.37 -7.63 -3.39
N ASP A 78 11.32 -8.43 -3.86
CA ASP A 78 11.24 -9.90 -3.90
C ASP A 78 12.37 -10.49 -3.05
N LEU A 79 12.03 -10.92 -1.83
CA LEU A 79 12.95 -11.52 -0.87
C LEU A 79 13.04 -13.05 -1.00
N SER A 80 12.36 -13.62 -1.99
CA SER A 80 12.16 -15.05 -2.17
C SER A 80 13.12 -15.68 -3.18
N SER A 81 14.00 -14.91 -3.81
CA SER A 81 14.88 -15.42 -4.86
C SER A 81 15.76 -16.57 -4.36
N PRO A 82 15.76 -17.73 -5.06
CA PRO A 82 16.70 -18.82 -4.78
C PRO A 82 18.14 -18.48 -5.19
N VAL A 83 18.34 -17.41 -5.97
CA VAL A 83 19.67 -16.95 -6.42
C VAL A 83 20.24 -16.01 -5.36
N PRO A 84 21.32 -16.40 -4.63
CA PRO A 84 21.82 -15.64 -3.49
C PRO A 84 22.12 -14.18 -3.81
N VAL A 85 22.83 -13.90 -4.91
CA VAL A 85 23.21 -12.53 -5.26
C VAL A 85 22.02 -11.62 -5.55
N GLN A 86 20.92 -12.14 -6.10
CA GLN A 86 19.69 -11.38 -6.31
C GLN A 86 19.01 -11.07 -4.99
N ARG A 87 18.92 -12.07 -4.09
CA ARG A 87 18.32 -11.88 -2.76
C ARG A 87 19.13 -10.90 -1.91
N GLU A 88 20.46 -11.00 -1.91
CA GLU A 88 21.36 -10.08 -1.22
C GLU A 88 21.25 -8.65 -1.75
N ALA A 89 21.14 -8.47 -3.06
CA ALA A 89 20.92 -7.17 -3.68
C ALA A 89 19.58 -6.56 -3.21
N MET A 90 18.51 -7.37 -3.13
CA MET A 90 17.20 -6.92 -2.67
C MET A 90 17.22 -6.59 -1.18
N ILE A 91 17.86 -7.41 -0.34
CA ILE A 91 18.06 -7.09 1.09
C ILE A 91 18.81 -5.76 1.24
N SER A 92 19.87 -5.55 0.45
CA SER A 92 20.63 -4.30 0.48
C SER A 92 19.78 -3.10 0.09
N TYR A 93 18.91 -3.23 -0.92
CA TYR A 93 17.98 -2.18 -1.33
C TYR A 93 16.96 -1.86 -0.21
N VAL A 94 16.34 -2.87 0.38
CA VAL A 94 15.37 -2.66 1.48
C VAL A 94 16.05 -2.02 2.70
N ARG A 95 17.31 -2.34 2.99
CA ARG A 95 18.09 -1.67 4.05
C ARG A 95 18.23 -0.16 3.78
N GLU A 96 18.48 0.24 2.54
CA GLU A 96 18.53 1.67 2.17
C GLU A 96 17.15 2.33 2.28
N CYS A 97 16.06 1.61 2.00
CA CYS A 97 14.70 2.11 2.22
C CYS A 97 14.35 2.27 3.71
N ILE A 98 14.83 1.37 4.58
CA ILE A 98 14.70 1.51 6.05
C ILE A 98 15.41 2.79 6.53
N LYS A 99 16.63 3.04 6.06
CA LYS A 99 17.37 4.29 6.37
C LYS A 99 16.65 5.52 5.85
N LEU A 100 16.11 5.43 4.64
CA LEU A 100 15.30 6.51 4.06
C LEU A 100 14.08 6.81 4.93
N ALA A 101 13.34 5.77 5.38
CA ALA A 101 12.21 5.94 6.28
C ALA A 101 12.62 6.69 7.56
N HIS A 102 13.73 6.29 8.18
CA HIS A 102 14.29 6.96 9.35
C HIS A 102 14.62 8.44 9.07
N ASP A 103 15.31 8.75 7.98
CA ASP A 103 15.72 10.12 7.63
C ASP A 103 14.52 11.02 7.34
N LEU A 104 13.47 10.45 6.77
CA LEU A 104 12.20 11.14 6.48
C LEU A 104 11.29 11.28 7.71
N GLY A 105 11.59 10.59 8.82
CA GLY A 105 10.73 10.53 9.99
C GLY A 105 9.48 9.68 9.79
N SER A 106 9.47 8.81 8.77
CA SER A 106 8.41 7.83 8.54
C SER A 106 8.57 6.65 9.51
N PRO A 107 7.53 6.23 10.23
CA PRO A 107 7.67 5.14 11.21
C PRO A 107 7.67 3.74 10.59
N ILE A 108 7.22 3.62 9.33
CA ILE A 108 6.95 2.34 8.68
C ILE A 108 7.76 2.22 7.38
N CYS A 109 8.36 1.04 7.18
CA CYS A 109 8.77 0.57 5.87
C CYS A 109 7.84 -0.58 5.47
N LYS A 110 6.92 -0.34 4.53
CA LYS A 110 5.98 -1.34 4.02
C LYS A 110 6.70 -2.17 2.95
N ILE A 111 6.58 -3.48 3.04
CA ILE A 111 7.35 -4.42 2.23
C ILE A 111 6.49 -5.54 1.68
N PHE A 112 7.02 -6.22 0.67
CA PHE A 112 6.46 -7.42 0.07
C PHE A 112 7.37 -8.64 0.30
N ALA A 113 6.78 -9.83 0.31
CA ALA A 113 7.54 -11.08 0.39
C ALA A 113 8.20 -11.43 -0.95
N ALA A 114 7.45 -11.31 -2.04
CA ALA A 114 7.84 -11.81 -3.37
C ALA A 114 7.26 -10.98 -4.52
N TRP A 115 7.11 -9.68 -4.34
CA TRP A 115 6.57 -8.80 -5.37
C TRP A 115 7.68 -8.31 -6.31
N ARG A 116 7.56 -8.63 -7.58
CA ARG A 116 8.56 -8.33 -8.61
C ARG A 116 8.38 -6.97 -9.29
N GLY A 117 7.29 -6.27 -8.97
CA GLY A 117 6.94 -5.03 -9.63
C GLY A 117 6.16 -5.23 -10.92
N ILE A 118 6.11 -4.20 -11.72
CA ILE A 118 5.37 -4.11 -12.99
C ILE A 118 6.33 -4.09 -14.17
N THR A 119 5.80 -4.37 -15.36
CA THR A 119 6.48 -4.11 -16.64
C THR A 119 5.86 -2.91 -17.35
N LEU A 120 6.57 -2.33 -18.32
CA LEU A 120 6.11 -1.16 -19.06
C LEU A 120 6.02 -1.49 -20.56
N HIS A 121 4.86 -1.18 -21.16
CA HIS A 121 4.64 -1.20 -22.60
C HIS A 121 4.26 0.22 -23.06
N ASP A 122 5.04 0.78 -23.97
CA ASP A 122 4.87 2.18 -24.43
C ASP A 122 4.74 3.21 -23.29
N GLY A 123 5.50 2.98 -22.20
CA GLY A 123 5.51 3.82 -21.02
C GLY A 123 4.31 3.66 -20.08
N LEU A 124 3.39 2.72 -20.35
CA LEU A 124 2.30 2.36 -19.45
C LEU A 124 2.58 1.02 -18.76
N ALA A 125 2.21 0.95 -17.50
CA ALA A 125 2.38 -0.24 -16.67
C ALA A 125 1.40 -1.34 -17.06
N THR A 126 1.86 -2.58 -16.92
CA THR A 126 1.03 -3.79 -17.03
C THR A 126 1.48 -4.80 -15.98
N TYR A 127 0.55 -5.67 -15.62
CA TYR A 127 0.80 -6.81 -14.73
C TYR A 127 0.92 -8.14 -15.48
N ASP A 128 0.72 -8.16 -16.79
CA ASP A 128 0.57 -9.38 -17.58
C ASP A 128 1.79 -10.31 -17.45
N GLU A 129 3.00 -9.75 -17.58
CA GLU A 129 4.22 -10.53 -17.43
C GLU A 129 4.48 -10.92 -15.98
N THR A 130 4.20 -10.04 -15.04
CA THR A 130 4.45 -10.30 -13.61
C THR A 130 3.61 -11.47 -13.11
N TYR A 131 2.33 -11.54 -13.50
CA TYR A 131 1.43 -12.61 -13.08
C TYR A 131 1.54 -13.87 -13.93
N SER A 132 1.95 -13.78 -15.19
CA SER A 132 2.11 -14.92 -16.07
C SER A 132 3.50 -15.57 -16.01
N TYR A 133 4.53 -14.81 -15.68
CA TYR A 133 5.92 -15.26 -15.71
C TYR A 133 6.35 -15.91 -14.39
N ASN A 134 6.54 -17.22 -14.41
CA ASN A 134 7.12 -17.96 -13.28
C ASN A 134 8.65 -17.95 -13.37
N GLN A 135 9.26 -16.87 -12.89
CA GLN A 135 10.71 -16.67 -12.92
C GLN A 135 11.50 -17.80 -12.22
N TYR A 136 10.91 -18.40 -11.19
CA TYR A 136 11.56 -19.44 -10.39
C TYR A 136 10.95 -20.83 -10.58
N GLY A 137 10.26 -21.06 -11.70
CA GLY A 137 9.64 -22.35 -12.01
C GLY A 137 10.61 -23.52 -12.08
N PHE A 138 11.91 -23.24 -12.28
CA PHE A 138 12.99 -24.24 -12.21
C PHE A 138 13.31 -24.67 -10.76
N TRP A 139 13.00 -23.83 -9.76
CA TRP A 139 13.28 -24.10 -8.36
C TRP A 139 12.13 -24.85 -7.68
N LYS A 140 12.45 -25.97 -7.02
CA LYS A 140 11.48 -26.80 -6.32
C LYS A 140 11.65 -26.79 -4.79
N GLY A 141 12.56 -25.95 -4.29
CA GLY A 141 12.81 -25.81 -2.86
C GLY A 141 11.89 -24.82 -2.16
N ASP A 142 12.17 -24.59 -0.89
CA ASP A 142 11.40 -23.71 -0.02
C ASP A 142 11.81 -22.25 -0.21
N ARG A 143 11.04 -21.49 -1.00
CA ARG A 143 11.22 -20.04 -1.18
C ARG A 143 10.74 -19.25 0.04
N ARG A 144 9.78 -19.77 0.80
CA ARG A 144 9.30 -19.12 2.03
C ARG A 144 10.42 -19.04 3.07
N GLY A 145 11.25 -20.09 3.21
CA GLY A 145 12.42 -20.07 4.09
C GLY A 145 13.42 -18.96 3.75
N PHE A 146 13.59 -18.61 2.46
CA PHE A 146 14.39 -17.45 2.06
C PHE A 146 13.78 -16.13 2.52
N VAL A 147 12.46 -15.96 2.41
CA VAL A 147 11.75 -14.79 2.93
C VAL A 147 11.96 -14.67 4.45
N VAL A 148 11.73 -15.74 5.19
CA VAL A 148 11.90 -15.76 6.66
C VAL A 148 13.33 -15.37 7.06
N GLY A 149 14.34 -15.93 6.38
CA GLY A 149 15.75 -15.59 6.61
C GLY A 149 16.04 -14.11 6.33
N SER A 150 15.59 -13.61 5.20
CA SER A 150 15.73 -12.20 4.80
C SER A 150 15.04 -11.27 5.79
N MET A 151 13.81 -11.62 6.21
CA MET A 151 13.06 -10.83 7.19
C MET A 151 13.74 -10.75 8.55
N ARG A 152 14.28 -11.87 9.05
CA ARG A 152 15.04 -11.87 10.32
C ARG A 152 16.27 -10.98 10.27
N GLU A 153 16.93 -10.87 9.10
CA GLU A 153 18.04 -9.93 8.90
C GLU A 153 17.55 -8.48 8.86
N LEU A 154 16.53 -8.19 8.05
CA LEU A 154 15.96 -6.85 7.89
C LEU A 154 15.35 -6.32 9.20
N CYS A 155 14.73 -7.17 10.01
CA CYS A 155 14.19 -6.79 11.31
C CYS A 155 15.26 -6.26 12.28
N LYS A 156 16.49 -6.79 12.22
CA LYS A 156 17.60 -6.26 13.03
C LYS A 156 17.94 -4.83 12.61
N VAL A 157 18.05 -4.61 11.29
CA VAL A 157 18.31 -3.27 10.75
C VAL A 157 17.17 -2.32 11.10
N ALA A 158 15.93 -2.75 10.94
CA ALA A 158 14.75 -1.93 11.24
C ALA A 158 14.72 -1.53 12.73
N ALA A 159 15.04 -2.45 13.64
CA ALA A 159 15.14 -2.16 15.07
C ALA A 159 16.23 -1.12 15.38
N ASP A 160 17.39 -1.21 14.73
CA ASP A 160 18.50 -0.26 14.92
C ASP A 160 18.12 1.18 14.48
N TYR A 161 17.22 1.30 13.50
CA TYR A 161 16.70 2.60 13.01
C TYR A 161 15.37 3.01 13.64
N GLY A 162 14.77 2.20 14.53
CA GLY A 162 13.47 2.49 15.12
C GLY A 162 12.31 2.42 14.12
N ILE A 163 12.45 1.62 13.06
CA ILE A 163 11.44 1.44 12.01
C ILE A 163 10.71 0.13 12.20
N VAL A 164 9.40 0.12 11.92
CA VAL A 164 8.59 -1.10 11.85
C VAL A 164 8.44 -1.54 10.39
N LEU A 165 8.69 -2.82 10.14
CA LEU A 165 8.44 -3.43 8.84
C LEU A 165 6.98 -3.90 8.78
N ALA A 166 6.22 -3.44 7.79
CA ALA A 166 4.83 -3.84 7.58
C ALA A 166 4.72 -4.72 6.33
N MET A 167 4.42 -6.01 6.49
CA MET A 167 4.23 -6.94 5.37
C MET A 167 2.84 -6.78 4.78
N GLN A 168 2.78 -6.50 3.48
CA GLN A 168 1.52 -6.48 2.74
C GLN A 168 1.18 -7.89 2.21
N ASN A 169 -0.10 -8.29 2.34
CA ASN A 169 -0.63 -9.43 1.60
C ASN A 169 -0.71 -9.05 0.12
N HIS A 170 0.15 -9.66 -0.70
CA HIS A 170 0.23 -9.33 -2.13
C HIS A 170 0.72 -10.52 -2.96
N GLY A 171 -0.16 -11.05 -3.81
CA GLY A 171 0.21 -12.12 -4.75
C GLY A 171 1.27 -11.68 -5.78
N PRO A 172 1.63 -12.60 -6.67
CA PRO A 172 1.02 -13.93 -6.85
C PRO A 172 1.67 -15.07 -6.07
N ASP A 173 2.81 -14.86 -5.41
CA ASP A 173 3.63 -16.00 -5.01
C ASP A 173 3.47 -16.44 -3.53
N ILE A 174 4.11 -15.80 -2.54
CA ILE A 174 4.34 -16.41 -1.23
C ILE A 174 3.34 -15.96 -0.17
N VAL A 175 2.88 -14.72 -0.24
CA VAL A 175 1.97 -14.14 0.74
C VAL A 175 0.79 -13.52 0.00
N ASN A 176 -0.31 -14.28 -0.15
CA ASN A 176 -1.44 -13.92 -1.00
C ASN A 176 -2.68 -13.50 -0.21
N ASN A 177 -2.70 -13.69 1.10
CA ASN A 177 -3.82 -13.38 1.96
C ASN A 177 -3.35 -13.06 3.40
N TYR A 178 -4.26 -12.51 4.21
CA TYR A 178 -3.93 -12.08 5.57
C TYR A 178 -3.46 -13.22 6.48
N ARG A 179 -3.96 -14.46 6.31
CA ARG A 179 -3.54 -15.61 7.14
C ARG A 179 -2.08 -15.97 6.88
N GLU A 180 -1.63 -15.85 5.63
CA GLU A 180 -0.23 -16.08 5.28
C GLU A 180 0.69 -14.96 5.81
N VAL A 181 0.23 -13.70 5.85
CA VAL A 181 0.93 -12.60 6.53
C VAL A 181 1.11 -12.90 8.02
N LEU A 182 0.01 -13.21 8.72
CA LEU A 182 0.04 -13.49 10.15
C LEU A 182 0.94 -14.70 10.48
N SER A 183 0.85 -15.76 9.69
CA SER A 183 1.73 -16.93 9.79
C SER A 183 3.21 -16.58 9.59
N LEU A 184 3.52 -15.70 8.65
CA LEU A 184 4.89 -15.25 8.40
C LEU A 184 5.42 -14.37 9.56
N ILE A 185 4.58 -13.51 10.12
CA ILE A 185 4.94 -12.70 11.30
C ILE A 185 5.26 -13.58 12.49
N GLU A 186 4.44 -14.58 12.76
CA GLU A 186 4.68 -15.57 13.82
C GLU A 186 5.99 -16.32 13.59
N GLU A 187 6.25 -16.82 12.39
CA GLU A 187 7.45 -17.57 12.04
C GLU A 187 8.73 -16.75 12.15
N VAL A 188 8.71 -15.48 11.74
CA VAL A 188 9.85 -14.55 11.87
C VAL A 188 10.10 -14.21 13.32
N GLY A 189 9.06 -13.97 14.11
CA GLY A 189 9.10 -13.80 15.57
C GLY A 189 9.77 -12.50 16.01
N SER A 190 9.63 -11.40 15.28
CA SER A 190 10.24 -10.11 15.59
C SER A 190 9.19 -9.06 15.98
N PRO A 191 9.37 -8.29 17.07
CA PRO A 191 8.42 -7.27 17.50
C PRO A 191 8.33 -6.07 16.54
N VAL A 192 9.34 -5.86 15.67
CA VAL A 192 9.36 -4.82 14.65
C VAL A 192 8.83 -5.30 13.30
N PHE A 193 8.20 -6.48 13.26
CA PHE A 193 7.59 -7.03 12.05
C PHE A 193 6.08 -7.17 12.25
N GLN A 194 5.31 -6.39 11.51
CA GLN A 194 3.87 -6.24 11.65
C GLN A 194 3.19 -6.28 10.26
N ALA A 195 1.90 -6.00 10.20
CA ALA A 195 1.09 -6.18 9.01
C ALA A 195 0.64 -4.87 8.36
N CYS A 196 0.68 -4.84 7.03
CA CYS A 196 -0.09 -3.97 6.17
C CYS A 196 -1.16 -4.81 5.48
N MET A 197 -2.44 -4.54 5.75
CA MET A 197 -3.52 -5.34 5.16
C MET A 197 -4.18 -4.64 3.98
N ASP A 198 -4.32 -5.36 2.90
CA ASP A 198 -5.03 -4.95 1.69
C ASP A 198 -6.20 -5.90 1.42
N ILE A 199 -7.41 -5.46 1.76
CA ILE A 199 -8.61 -6.28 1.56
C ILE A 199 -8.92 -6.49 0.07
N ASN A 200 -8.52 -5.56 -0.78
CA ASN A 200 -8.77 -5.63 -2.22
C ASN A 200 -8.13 -6.86 -2.88
N ILE A 201 -7.03 -7.35 -2.32
CA ILE A 201 -6.28 -8.51 -2.83
C ILE A 201 -6.82 -9.84 -2.28
N GLU A 202 -7.61 -9.80 -1.21
CA GLU A 202 -8.15 -11.01 -0.60
C GLU A 202 -9.07 -11.79 -1.57
N PRO A 203 -9.05 -13.13 -1.53
CA PRO A 203 -9.90 -13.96 -2.37
C PRO A 203 -11.40 -13.66 -2.20
N GLU A 204 -11.82 -13.30 -0.99
CA GLU A 204 -13.20 -13.01 -0.60
C GLU A 204 -13.40 -11.50 -0.28
N ALA A 205 -12.74 -10.62 -1.07
CA ALA A 205 -12.76 -9.18 -0.86
C ALA A 205 -14.16 -8.55 -0.82
N ASP A 206 -15.15 -9.17 -1.46
CA ASP A 206 -16.54 -8.74 -1.50
C ASP A 206 -17.39 -9.21 -0.30
N SER A 207 -16.85 -10.10 0.56
CA SER A 207 -17.54 -10.60 1.74
C SER A 207 -17.38 -9.66 2.95
N PRO A 208 -18.48 -9.09 3.49
CA PRO A 208 -18.44 -8.32 4.74
C PRO A 208 -17.96 -9.14 5.93
N GLU A 209 -18.26 -10.44 5.97
CA GLU A 209 -17.83 -11.36 7.01
C GLU A 209 -16.33 -11.55 6.98
N HIS A 210 -15.77 -11.80 5.79
CA HIS A 210 -14.33 -11.94 5.58
C HIS A 210 -13.57 -10.66 5.97
N ALA A 211 -14.11 -9.49 5.61
CA ALA A 211 -13.53 -8.20 5.97
C ALA A 211 -13.42 -8.01 7.50
N ARG A 212 -14.49 -8.37 8.24
CA ARG A 212 -14.48 -8.32 9.71
C ARG A 212 -13.55 -9.36 10.31
N GLU A 213 -13.53 -10.58 9.77
CA GLU A 213 -12.61 -11.64 10.21
C GLU A 213 -11.15 -11.22 10.04
N MET A 214 -10.79 -10.68 8.88
CA MET A 214 -9.44 -10.19 8.61
C MET A 214 -9.03 -9.09 9.61
N ALA A 215 -9.88 -8.08 9.82
CA ALA A 215 -9.60 -7.00 10.78
C ALA A 215 -9.45 -7.54 12.22
N ALA A 216 -10.32 -8.46 12.64
CA ALA A 216 -10.28 -9.05 13.98
C ALA A 216 -9.06 -9.94 14.18
N ALA A 217 -8.71 -10.78 13.19
CA ALA A 217 -7.56 -11.67 13.26
C ALA A 217 -6.23 -10.90 13.25
N SER A 218 -6.15 -9.82 12.49
CA SER A 218 -4.97 -8.97 12.42
C SER A 218 -4.76 -8.15 13.70
N GLY A 219 -5.83 -7.66 14.29
CA GLY A 219 -5.81 -6.95 15.58
C GLY A 219 -4.72 -5.88 15.66
N ALA A 220 -3.96 -5.89 16.75
CA ALA A 220 -2.86 -4.94 16.98
C ALA A 220 -1.64 -5.14 16.07
N LEU A 221 -1.56 -6.25 15.34
CA LEU A 221 -0.49 -6.47 14.36
C LEU A 221 -0.69 -5.62 13.09
N GLN A 222 -1.93 -5.22 12.79
CA GLN A 222 -2.20 -4.36 11.66
C GLN A 222 -1.87 -2.91 12.00
N ILE A 223 -0.84 -2.35 11.37
CA ILE A 223 -0.40 -0.96 11.59
C ILE A 223 -0.59 -0.09 10.37
N HIS A 224 -0.81 -0.70 9.21
CA HIS A 224 -1.03 -0.04 7.93
C HIS A 224 -2.07 -0.79 7.10
N SER A 225 -2.68 -0.12 6.14
CA SER A 225 -3.66 -0.74 5.26
C SER A 225 -3.74 -0.02 3.92
N HIS A 226 -4.06 -0.78 2.88
CA HIS A 226 -4.32 -0.24 1.55
C HIS A 226 -5.78 -0.38 1.15
N MET A 227 -6.18 0.50 0.27
CA MET A 227 -7.44 0.49 -0.44
C MET A 227 -7.22 0.90 -1.90
N ASN A 228 -7.82 0.18 -2.81
CA ASN A 228 -7.78 0.45 -4.24
C ASN A 228 -9.21 0.54 -4.79
N GLY A 229 -9.39 1.11 -5.96
CA GLY A 229 -10.64 1.12 -6.70
C GLY A 229 -10.87 2.40 -7.48
N GLU A 230 -11.82 2.33 -8.40
CA GLU A 230 -12.30 3.47 -9.17
C GLU A 230 -13.68 3.91 -8.66
N PHE A 231 -13.95 5.19 -8.81
CA PHE A 231 -15.14 5.82 -8.25
C PHE A 231 -15.92 6.56 -9.32
N ALA A 232 -17.22 6.67 -9.08
CA ALA A 232 -18.10 7.52 -9.85
C ALA A 232 -18.96 8.40 -8.92
N ARG A 233 -19.36 9.57 -9.45
CA ARG A 233 -20.28 10.46 -8.74
C ARG A 233 -21.70 10.14 -9.14
N ARG A 234 -22.55 9.86 -8.15
CA ARG A 234 -23.97 9.66 -8.33
C ARG A 234 -24.70 10.97 -8.62
N ARG A 235 -25.97 10.89 -9.05
CA ARG A 235 -26.82 12.05 -9.34
C ARG A 235 -27.10 12.93 -8.12
N ASP A 236 -27.10 12.35 -6.93
CA ASP A 236 -27.27 13.06 -5.66
C ASP A 236 -26.00 13.70 -5.13
N GLY A 237 -24.89 13.57 -5.86
CA GLY A 237 -23.59 14.10 -5.51
C GLY A 237 -22.71 13.18 -4.67
N SER A 238 -23.24 12.06 -4.15
CA SER A 238 -22.45 11.06 -3.41
C SER A 238 -21.47 10.34 -4.33
N VAL A 239 -20.41 9.77 -3.73
CA VAL A 239 -19.40 8.97 -4.42
C VAL A 239 -19.65 7.49 -4.14
N GLU A 240 -19.56 6.69 -5.19
CA GLU A 240 -19.65 5.23 -5.10
C GLU A 240 -18.43 4.55 -5.69
N LEU A 241 -18.07 3.40 -5.14
CA LEU A 241 -17.08 2.50 -5.72
C LEU A 241 -17.69 1.83 -6.96
N VAL A 242 -17.04 1.98 -8.11
CA VAL A 242 -17.47 1.38 -9.39
C VAL A 242 -16.76 0.06 -9.63
N ALA A 243 -15.45 0.02 -9.39
CA ALA A 243 -14.63 -1.15 -9.53
C ALA A 243 -13.61 -1.22 -8.40
N GLY A 244 -13.41 -2.39 -7.83
CA GLY A 244 -12.35 -2.68 -6.88
C GLY A 244 -11.31 -3.58 -7.54
N GLY A 245 -10.10 -3.05 -7.68
CA GLY A 245 -8.91 -3.80 -8.09
C GLY A 245 -8.85 -4.30 -9.53
N TYR A 246 -7.66 -4.17 -10.09
CA TYR A 246 -7.29 -4.65 -11.41
C TYR A 246 -6.11 -5.61 -11.29
N PHE A 247 -6.25 -6.79 -10.80
CA PHE A 247 -5.09 -7.70 -10.73
C PHE A 247 -5.23 -8.94 -11.60
N ASP A 248 -6.42 -9.17 -12.08
CA ASP A 248 -6.73 -10.23 -13.01
C ASP A 248 -8.06 -9.85 -13.65
N ASN A 249 -8.26 -10.14 -14.91
CA ASN A 249 -9.56 -10.00 -15.58
C ASN A 249 -10.73 -10.64 -14.80
N ARG A 250 -10.43 -11.47 -13.80
CA ARG A 250 -11.38 -12.09 -12.87
C ARG A 250 -11.90 -11.13 -11.78
N PHE A 251 -11.20 -10.02 -11.50
CA PHE A 251 -11.57 -9.07 -10.44
C PHE A 251 -12.22 -7.76 -10.93
N TRP A 252 -12.23 -7.52 -12.23
CA TRP A 252 -12.91 -6.37 -12.81
C TRP A 252 -14.40 -6.35 -12.44
N GLY A 253 -14.87 -5.22 -11.90
CA GLY A 253 -16.25 -5.04 -11.50
C GLY A 253 -16.63 -5.73 -10.20
N ARG A 254 -15.68 -6.34 -9.48
CA ARG A 254 -15.92 -6.91 -8.16
C ARG A 254 -16.06 -5.81 -7.12
N GLN A 255 -17.14 -5.85 -6.36
CA GLN A 255 -17.30 -4.98 -5.20
C GLN A 255 -16.37 -5.46 -4.09
N VAL A 256 -15.76 -4.50 -3.38
CA VAL A 256 -14.96 -4.78 -2.18
C VAL A 256 -15.74 -4.34 -0.95
N ALA A 257 -15.73 -5.14 0.11
CA ALA A 257 -16.48 -4.90 1.33
C ALA A 257 -15.84 -3.80 2.22
N TYR A 258 -15.39 -2.69 1.61
CA TYR A 258 -14.79 -1.56 2.33
C TYR A 258 -15.63 -1.01 3.47
N PRO A 259 -16.99 -0.85 3.34
CA PRO A 259 -17.79 -0.38 4.45
C PRO A 259 -17.64 -1.25 5.70
N ALA A 260 -17.70 -2.57 5.54
CA ALA A 260 -17.55 -3.51 6.66
C ALA A 260 -16.12 -3.52 7.22
N TYR A 261 -15.13 -3.38 6.36
CA TYR A 261 -13.72 -3.33 6.76
C TYR A 261 -13.40 -2.06 7.57
N ILE A 262 -13.81 -0.89 7.08
CA ILE A 262 -13.60 0.39 7.77
C ILE A 262 -14.35 0.44 9.10
N ASP A 263 -15.59 -0.07 9.13
CA ASP A 263 -16.36 -0.20 10.36
C ASP A 263 -15.65 -1.08 11.40
N ALA A 264 -15.11 -2.22 10.99
CA ALA A 264 -14.35 -3.12 11.87
C ALA A 264 -13.05 -2.46 12.39
N LEU A 265 -12.32 -1.75 11.55
CA LEU A 265 -11.11 -1.02 11.94
C LEU A 265 -11.41 0.09 12.95
N VAL A 266 -12.44 0.90 12.71
CA VAL A 266 -12.84 1.98 13.64
C VAL A 266 -13.31 1.39 14.95
N SER A 267 -14.16 0.37 14.92
CA SER A 267 -14.71 -0.29 16.12
C SER A 267 -13.62 -0.98 16.96
N SER A 268 -12.55 -1.48 16.37
CA SER A 268 -11.40 -2.03 17.08
C SER A 268 -10.44 -0.98 17.65
N GLY A 269 -10.67 0.29 17.35
CA GLY A 269 -9.78 1.39 17.79
C GLY A 269 -8.49 1.51 16.96
N TYR A 270 -8.45 0.99 15.74
CA TYR A 270 -7.31 1.11 14.84
C TYR A 270 -6.86 2.56 14.66
N GLN A 271 -5.57 2.83 14.82
CA GLN A 271 -4.98 4.18 14.77
C GLN A 271 -4.09 4.41 13.54
N GLY A 272 -3.83 3.35 12.77
CA GLY A 272 -2.99 3.42 11.57
C GLY A 272 -3.67 4.12 10.39
N TYR A 273 -2.97 4.14 9.27
CA TYR A 273 -3.44 4.67 8.01
C TYR A 273 -4.17 3.63 7.18
N VAL A 274 -5.17 4.08 6.44
CA VAL A 274 -5.72 3.40 5.27
C VAL A 274 -5.38 4.29 4.07
N ASP A 275 -4.42 3.85 3.27
CA ASP A 275 -3.92 4.62 2.15
C ASP A 275 -4.58 4.15 0.85
N TRP A 276 -5.10 5.10 0.11
CA TRP A 276 -5.64 4.81 -1.20
C TRP A 276 -4.53 4.85 -2.25
N GLU A 277 -4.58 3.85 -3.13
CA GLU A 277 -3.68 3.74 -4.27
C GLU A 277 -4.45 3.59 -5.58
N PHE A 278 -3.95 4.21 -6.64
CA PHE A 278 -4.32 3.92 -8.01
C PHE A 278 -3.13 3.26 -8.70
N CYS A 279 -3.15 1.96 -8.78
CA CYS A 279 -2.02 1.16 -9.26
C CYS A 279 -2.41 0.20 -10.38
N HIS A 280 -3.23 0.65 -11.32
CA HIS A 280 -3.63 -0.10 -12.51
C HIS A 280 -3.75 0.84 -13.73
N PRO A 281 -3.74 0.31 -14.97
CA PRO A 281 -3.90 1.16 -16.15
C PRO A 281 -5.19 1.97 -16.12
N ALA A 282 -5.06 3.29 -16.16
CA ALA A 282 -6.20 4.21 -16.23
C ALA A 282 -6.78 4.22 -17.62
N VAL A 283 -8.06 3.89 -17.74
CA VAL A 283 -8.77 3.83 -19.03
C VAL A 283 -10.04 4.67 -18.97
N GLU A 284 -10.17 5.62 -19.87
CA GLU A 284 -11.36 6.43 -20.03
C GLU A 284 -11.87 6.31 -21.48
N ASN A 285 -13.14 5.94 -21.65
CA ASN A 285 -13.75 5.74 -22.98
C ASN A 285 -12.95 4.77 -23.89
N GLY A 286 -12.38 3.71 -23.29
CA GLY A 286 -11.61 2.69 -23.99
C GLY A 286 -10.21 3.13 -24.46
N LYS A 287 -9.71 4.24 -23.93
CA LYS A 287 -8.36 4.75 -24.21
C LYS A 287 -7.60 5.03 -22.92
N PRO A 288 -6.25 4.96 -22.93
CA PRO A 288 -5.46 5.36 -21.78
C PRO A 288 -5.80 6.79 -21.37
N ALA A 289 -6.18 6.95 -20.11
CA ALA A 289 -6.55 8.24 -19.53
C ALA A 289 -5.33 9.12 -19.24
N GLY A 290 -5.54 10.43 -19.06
CA GLY A 290 -4.52 11.39 -18.64
C GLY A 290 -4.53 11.65 -17.13
N ILE A 291 -3.64 12.53 -16.67
CA ILE A 291 -3.49 12.89 -15.25
C ILE A 291 -4.76 13.47 -14.62
N GLU A 292 -5.59 14.19 -15.40
CA GLU A 292 -6.84 14.76 -14.92
C GLU A 292 -7.82 13.67 -14.42
N TYR A 293 -7.83 12.51 -15.09
CA TYR A 293 -8.59 11.36 -14.62
C TYR A 293 -8.11 10.93 -13.24
N ILE A 294 -6.80 10.81 -13.03
CA ILE A 294 -6.20 10.46 -11.75
C ILE A 294 -6.55 11.49 -10.67
N HIS A 295 -6.45 12.78 -10.97
CA HIS A 295 -6.86 13.83 -10.04
C HIS A 295 -8.33 13.71 -9.62
N ASN A 296 -9.23 13.36 -10.56
CA ASN A 296 -10.63 13.14 -10.28
C ASN A 296 -10.83 11.89 -9.39
N GLN A 297 -10.17 10.78 -9.70
CA GLN A 297 -10.23 9.56 -8.90
C GLN A 297 -9.70 9.79 -7.49
N THR A 298 -8.56 10.47 -7.35
CA THR A 298 -7.95 10.79 -6.05
C THR A 298 -8.88 11.61 -5.15
N ARG A 299 -9.58 12.60 -5.71
CA ARG A 299 -10.58 13.39 -4.96
C ARG A 299 -11.77 12.54 -4.53
N MET A 300 -12.31 11.74 -5.44
CA MET A 300 -13.44 10.86 -5.13
C MET A 300 -13.07 9.80 -4.11
N ALA A 301 -11.86 9.25 -4.17
CA ALA A 301 -11.35 8.31 -3.17
C ALA A 301 -11.29 8.95 -1.77
N PHE A 302 -10.78 10.18 -1.67
CA PHE A 302 -10.75 10.91 -0.40
C PHE A 302 -12.17 11.15 0.15
N GLU A 303 -13.10 11.59 -0.69
CA GLU A 303 -14.49 11.80 -0.30
C GLU A 303 -15.14 10.49 0.19
N TYR A 304 -14.94 9.40 -0.54
CA TYR A 304 -15.48 8.08 -0.21
C TYR A 304 -14.94 7.55 1.13
N LEU A 305 -13.62 7.54 1.31
CA LEU A 305 -12.97 7.10 2.56
C LEU A 305 -13.39 7.96 3.75
N SER A 306 -13.46 9.29 3.54
CA SER A 306 -13.89 10.22 4.60
C SER A 306 -15.34 9.94 5.02
N ALA A 307 -16.22 9.66 4.06
CA ALA A 307 -17.61 9.32 4.35
C ALA A 307 -17.73 7.99 5.10
N LEU A 308 -17.00 6.94 4.69
CA LEU A 308 -16.98 5.66 5.38
C LEU A 308 -16.46 5.80 6.82
N ARG A 309 -15.37 6.52 7.02
CA ARG A 309 -14.81 6.79 8.37
C ARG A 309 -15.82 7.53 9.25
N ALA A 310 -16.45 8.57 8.72
CA ALA A 310 -17.43 9.34 9.47
C ALA A 310 -18.62 8.48 9.92
N ALA A 311 -19.18 7.69 9.01
CA ALA A 311 -20.29 6.76 9.32
C ALA A 311 -19.90 5.71 10.38
N ALA A 312 -18.71 5.14 10.29
CA ALA A 312 -18.21 4.16 11.25
C ALA A 312 -17.99 4.78 12.65
N VAL A 313 -17.46 6.01 12.73
CA VAL A 313 -17.27 6.73 14.00
C VAL A 313 -18.64 7.06 14.64
N GLU A 314 -19.60 7.50 13.85
CA GLU A 314 -20.95 7.78 14.35
C GLU A 314 -21.62 6.50 14.92
N ALA A 315 -21.51 5.38 14.18
CA ALA A 315 -22.03 4.08 14.63
C ALA A 315 -21.37 3.61 15.94
N ALA A 316 -20.05 3.76 16.08
CA ALA A 316 -19.33 3.40 17.30
C ALA A 316 -19.76 4.25 18.50
N HIS A 317 -19.97 5.56 18.31
CA HIS A 317 -20.48 6.44 19.38
C HIS A 317 -21.92 6.09 19.78
N ALA A 318 -22.81 5.77 18.82
CA ALA A 318 -24.16 5.36 19.12
C ALA A 318 -24.23 4.07 19.93
N ALA A 319 -23.34 3.10 19.63
CA ALA A 319 -23.25 1.85 20.37
C ALA A 319 -22.80 2.08 21.83
N THR A 320 -21.84 2.99 22.06
CA THR A 320 -21.37 3.31 23.43
C THR A 320 -22.35 4.13 24.27
N ALA A 321 -23.21 4.92 23.65
CA ALA A 321 -24.25 5.71 24.34
C ALA A 321 -25.50 4.87 24.75
N SER A 322 -25.59 3.64 24.28
CA SER A 322 -26.73 2.74 24.56
C SER A 322 -26.49 1.80 25.75
N TYR A 323 -25.36 1.94 26.42
CA TYR A 323 -24.94 1.26 27.66
C TYR A 323 -24.89 2.23 28.83
#